data_0044778ca41ceabc7cc3f93f00b3e747
#
_entry.id   0044778ca41ceabc7cc3f93f00b3e747
#
_cell.length_a   1.000
_cell.length_b   1.000
_cell.length_c   1.000
_cell.angle_alpha   90.00
_cell.angle_beta   90.00
_cell.angle_gamma   90.00
#
_symmetry.space_group_name_H-M   'P 1'
#
loop_
_entity.id
_entity.type
_entity.pdbx_description
1 polymer ?
#
loop_
_entity_poly.entity_id
_entity_poly.type
_entity_poly.pdbx_seq_one_letter_code
_entity_poly.pdbx_strand_id
1 'polypeptide(L)'
;MDIMEAKQLVIKAGIEVVEYGLIARTWGNISCRVDDKKFVITPSGRPYETLTPDEIVVVNIDDCSYEGDIKPSSEKGIHAEAYRLRPEVNFVIHTHQMQASVISALGMDINEVEPASAEIVGDNVPIAAYGLPGTGKLRKGVVEAIKRSDSTVSYTHLRAHETSAH
;
A
#
# COMPACT_ATOMS: atom_id res chain seq x y z
N MET A 1 11.57 -11.99 -11.07
CA MET A 1 11.45 -12.81 -9.83
C MET A 1 10.45 -13.93 -10.07
N ASP A 2 10.61 -15.09 -9.45
CA ASP A 2 9.60 -16.15 -9.52
C ASP A 2 8.32 -15.75 -8.73
N ILE A 3 7.15 -16.19 -9.23
CA ILE A 3 5.85 -15.87 -8.60
C ILE A 3 5.78 -16.42 -7.17
N MET A 4 6.26 -17.64 -6.93
CA MET A 4 6.21 -18.25 -5.61
C MET A 4 7.12 -17.51 -4.62
N GLU A 5 8.31 -17.13 -5.07
CA GLU A 5 9.23 -16.30 -4.29
C GLU A 5 8.60 -14.94 -3.93
N ALA A 6 7.99 -14.25 -4.90
CA ALA A 6 7.30 -12.99 -4.66
C ALA A 6 6.16 -13.12 -3.64
N LYS A 7 5.38 -14.19 -3.71
CA LYS A 7 4.30 -14.50 -2.75
C LYS A 7 4.83 -14.72 -1.33
N GLN A 8 5.92 -15.47 -1.19
CA GLN A 8 6.56 -15.70 0.11
C GLN A 8 7.11 -14.41 0.73
N LEU A 9 7.71 -13.54 -0.10
CA LEU A 9 8.18 -12.23 0.36
C LEU A 9 7.04 -11.33 0.83
N VAL A 10 5.90 -11.32 0.13
CA VAL A 10 4.70 -10.57 0.55
C VAL A 10 4.17 -11.07 1.90
N ILE A 11 4.12 -12.39 2.11
CA ILE A 11 3.70 -12.97 3.39
C ILE A 11 4.66 -12.58 4.50
N LYS A 12 5.97 -12.73 4.28
CA LYS A 12 6.99 -12.36 5.24
C LYS A 12 6.88 -10.89 5.64
N ALA A 13 6.82 -9.99 4.67
CA ALA A 13 6.64 -8.56 4.93
C ALA A 13 5.31 -8.28 5.67
N GLY A 14 4.24 -9.03 5.36
CA GLY A 14 2.95 -8.94 6.05
C GLY A 14 3.06 -9.25 7.54
N ILE A 15 3.78 -10.29 7.91
CA ILE A 15 4.03 -10.66 9.31
C ILE A 15 4.84 -9.55 10.00
N GLU A 16 5.91 -9.08 9.38
CA GLU A 16 6.78 -8.03 9.93
C GLU A 16 6.03 -6.72 10.20
N VAL A 17 5.17 -6.24 9.29
CA VAL A 17 4.41 -5.01 9.51
C VAL A 17 3.37 -5.14 10.64
N VAL A 18 2.84 -6.35 10.89
CA VAL A 18 1.99 -6.64 12.05
C VAL A 18 2.82 -6.62 13.35
N GLU A 19 3.97 -7.29 13.37
CA GLU A 19 4.87 -7.35 14.53
C GLU A 19 5.37 -5.96 14.94
N TYR A 20 5.65 -5.08 13.96
CA TYR A 20 6.03 -3.69 14.23
C TYR A 20 4.85 -2.76 14.56
N GLY A 21 3.62 -3.27 14.60
CA GLY A 21 2.44 -2.48 14.93
C GLY A 21 2.08 -1.41 13.88
N LEU A 22 2.50 -1.60 12.63
CA LEU A 22 2.24 -0.68 11.53
C LEU A 22 0.88 -0.91 10.87
N ILE A 23 0.24 -2.04 11.18
CA ILE A 23 -1.08 -2.42 10.68
C ILE A 23 -1.96 -2.84 11.87
N ALA A 24 -3.21 -2.40 11.85
CA ALA A 24 -4.24 -2.84 12.77
C ALA A 24 -5.23 -3.76 12.04
N ARG A 25 -5.54 -4.92 12.62
CA ARG A 25 -6.47 -5.91 12.04
C ARG A 25 -5.99 -6.39 10.66
N THR A 26 -6.88 -6.30 9.64
CA THR A 26 -6.63 -6.67 8.25
C THR A 26 -6.44 -5.47 7.34
N TRP A 27 -6.15 -4.30 7.92
CA TRP A 27 -5.95 -3.07 7.16
C TRP A 27 -4.53 -3.03 6.56
N GLY A 28 -4.36 -2.18 5.57
CA GLY A 28 -3.14 -2.15 4.80
C GLY A 28 -3.09 -3.23 3.71
N ASN A 29 -2.08 -3.19 2.92
CA ASN A 29 -1.84 -4.15 1.85
C ASN A 29 -0.40 -4.07 1.36
N ILE A 30 0.11 -5.20 0.88
CA ILE A 30 1.51 -5.35 0.49
C ILE A 30 1.53 -6.04 -0.87
N SER A 31 2.40 -5.56 -1.75
CA SER A 31 2.62 -6.20 -3.04
C SER A 31 4.10 -6.28 -3.39
N CYS A 32 4.42 -7.22 -4.26
CA CYS A 32 5.75 -7.42 -4.82
C CYS A 32 5.66 -7.57 -6.33
N ARG A 33 6.51 -6.84 -7.08
CA ARG A 33 6.63 -6.98 -8.53
C ARG A 33 7.21 -8.34 -8.88
N VAL A 34 6.58 -9.01 -9.84
CA VAL A 34 7.08 -10.26 -10.44
C VAL A 34 7.94 -9.92 -11.66
N ASP A 35 7.37 -9.15 -12.57
CA ASP A 35 7.99 -8.71 -13.83
C ASP A 35 7.39 -7.35 -14.28
N ASP A 36 7.64 -6.95 -15.52
CA ASP A 36 7.13 -5.68 -16.08
C ASP A 36 5.59 -5.68 -16.29
N LYS A 37 4.94 -6.83 -16.19
CA LYS A 37 3.50 -6.98 -16.46
C LYS A 37 2.69 -7.38 -15.25
N LYS A 38 3.31 -7.99 -14.23
CA LYS A 38 2.61 -8.63 -13.12
C LYS A 38 3.23 -8.28 -11.78
N PHE A 39 2.37 -8.21 -10.79
CA PHE A 39 2.73 -8.18 -9.38
C PHE A 39 1.84 -9.13 -8.57
N VAL A 40 2.27 -9.50 -7.40
CA VAL A 40 1.47 -10.24 -6.42
C VAL A 40 1.06 -9.31 -5.29
N ILE A 41 -0.14 -9.50 -4.73
CA ILE A 41 -0.69 -8.64 -3.69
C ILE A 41 -1.48 -9.44 -2.66
N THR A 42 -1.50 -8.95 -1.43
CA THR A 42 -2.32 -9.50 -0.35
C THR A 42 -3.81 -9.50 -0.70
N PRO A 43 -4.56 -10.53 -0.29
CA PRO A 43 -6.00 -10.59 -0.49
C PRO A 43 -6.74 -9.58 0.38
N SER A 44 -7.98 -9.28 0.01
CA SER A 44 -8.83 -8.38 0.80
C SER A 44 -9.34 -9.05 2.07
N GLY A 45 -9.14 -8.39 3.23
CA GLY A 45 -9.81 -8.73 4.49
C GLY A 45 -9.35 -10.02 5.17
N ARG A 46 -8.14 -10.53 4.86
CA ARG A 46 -7.57 -11.72 5.52
C ARG A 46 -6.47 -11.34 6.51
N PRO A 47 -6.36 -12.04 7.66
CA PRO A 47 -5.29 -11.82 8.63
C PRO A 47 -3.93 -12.18 8.02
N TYR A 48 -2.91 -11.35 8.26
CA TYR A 48 -1.57 -11.53 7.70
C TYR A 48 -0.88 -12.78 8.24
N GLU A 49 -1.10 -13.10 9.51
CA GLU A 49 -0.45 -14.19 10.24
C GLU A 49 -0.83 -15.59 9.72
N THR A 50 -1.94 -15.68 9.01
CA THR A 50 -2.46 -16.96 8.51
C THR A 50 -2.43 -17.08 6.99
N LEU A 51 -1.89 -16.07 6.30
CA LEU A 51 -1.82 -16.08 4.84
C LEU A 51 -0.94 -17.21 4.31
N THR A 52 -1.44 -17.87 3.28
CA THR A 52 -0.70 -18.89 2.51
C THR A 52 -0.38 -18.37 1.10
N PRO A 53 0.63 -18.93 0.42
CA PRO A 53 0.96 -18.53 -0.95
C PRO A 53 -0.21 -18.64 -1.93
N ASP A 54 -1.12 -19.60 -1.74
CA ASP A 54 -2.29 -19.79 -2.60
C ASP A 54 -3.31 -18.65 -2.46
N GLU A 55 -3.28 -17.92 -1.35
CA GLU A 55 -4.16 -16.79 -1.09
C GLU A 55 -3.62 -15.46 -1.63
N ILE A 56 -2.32 -15.38 -1.92
CA ILE A 56 -1.71 -14.20 -2.52
C ILE A 56 -2.06 -14.14 -4.01
N VAL A 57 -2.66 -13.04 -4.44
CA VAL A 57 -3.25 -12.90 -5.77
C VAL A 57 -2.27 -12.31 -6.75
N VAL A 58 -2.18 -12.91 -7.95
CA VAL A 58 -1.42 -12.36 -9.09
C VAL A 58 -2.31 -11.37 -9.83
N VAL A 59 -1.80 -10.16 -10.07
CA VAL A 59 -2.54 -9.06 -10.71
C VAL A 59 -1.72 -8.50 -11.88
N ASN A 60 -2.38 -8.20 -12.98
CA ASN A 60 -1.77 -7.54 -14.13
C ASN A 60 -1.63 -6.03 -13.87
N ILE A 61 -0.43 -5.48 -14.17
CA ILE A 61 -0.13 -4.06 -13.94
C ILE A 61 -1.00 -3.16 -14.83
N ASP A 62 -1.24 -3.56 -16.09
CA ASP A 62 -1.88 -2.69 -17.08
C ASP A 62 -3.37 -2.42 -16.80
N ASP A 63 -4.12 -3.43 -16.42
CA ASP A 63 -5.58 -3.35 -16.29
C ASP A 63 -6.11 -3.77 -14.92
N CYS A 64 -5.23 -4.17 -14.01
CA CYS A 64 -5.56 -4.72 -12.69
C CYS A 64 -6.44 -5.97 -12.76
N SER A 65 -6.46 -6.69 -13.87
CA SER A 65 -7.13 -7.98 -13.98
C SER A 65 -6.39 -9.05 -13.16
N TYR A 66 -7.14 -10.05 -12.71
CA TYR A 66 -6.61 -11.19 -11.95
C TYR A 66 -7.49 -12.43 -12.22
N GLU A 67 -6.97 -13.59 -11.93
CA GLU A 67 -7.66 -14.86 -12.09
C GLU A 67 -7.99 -15.47 -10.71
N GLY A 68 -9.02 -16.33 -10.68
CA GLY A 68 -9.45 -17.06 -9.50
C GLY A 68 -10.49 -16.30 -8.65
N ASP A 69 -10.93 -16.98 -7.58
CA ASP A 69 -12.05 -16.53 -6.73
C ASP A 69 -11.61 -15.63 -5.57
N ILE A 70 -10.31 -15.58 -5.27
CA ILE A 70 -9.77 -14.78 -4.18
C ILE A 70 -9.63 -13.32 -4.64
N LYS A 71 -10.35 -12.44 -3.96
CA LYS A 71 -10.30 -11.00 -4.27
C LYS A 71 -9.01 -10.38 -3.76
N PRO A 72 -8.21 -9.74 -4.61
CA PRO A 72 -7.07 -8.94 -4.17
C PRO A 72 -7.54 -7.72 -3.37
N SER A 73 -6.61 -7.05 -2.69
CA SER A 73 -6.88 -5.75 -2.06
C SER A 73 -7.62 -4.81 -3.01
N SER A 74 -8.60 -4.08 -2.48
CA SER A 74 -9.33 -3.05 -3.22
C SER A 74 -8.44 -1.92 -3.73
N GLU A 75 -7.26 -1.77 -3.14
CA GLU A 75 -6.27 -0.74 -3.49
C GLU A 75 -5.22 -1.21 -4.50
N LYS A 76 -5.38 -2.39 -5.10
CA LYS A 76 -4.48 -2.90 -6.14
C LYS A 76 -4.18 -1.89 -7.26
N GLY A 77 -5.15 -1.00 -7.56
CA GLY A 77 -4.97 0.06 -8.55
C GLY A 77 -3.92 1.09 -8.17
N ILE A 78 -3.74 1.39 -6.88
CA ILE A 78 -2.67 2.27 -6.38
C ILE A 78 -1.32 1.61 -6.58
N HIS A 79 -1.20 0.32 -6.23
CA HIS A 79 0.01 -0.47 -6.43
C HIS A 79 0.39 -0.57 -7.92
N ALA A 80 -0.58 -0.83 -8.78
CA ALA A 80 -0.35 -0.87 -10.23
C ALA A 80 0.18 0.48 -10.76
N GLU A 81 -0.36 1.61 -10.30
CA GLU A 81 0.15 2.94 -10.70
C GLU A 81 1.57 3.19 -10.17
N ALA A 82 1.89 2.78 -8.94
CA ALA A 82 3.25 2.87 -8.42
C ALA A 82 4.23 2.09 -9.32
N TYR A 83 3.88 0.87 -9.70
CA TYR A 83 4.70 0.06 -10.60
C TYR A 83 4.83 0.62 -12.02
N ARG A 84 3.80 1.27 -12.56
CA ARG A 84 3.88 1.93 -13.88
C ARG A 84 4.78 3.15 -13.86
N LEU A 85 4.68 3.96 -12.80
CA LEU A 85 5.42 5.21 -12.67
C LEU A 85 6.88 5.00 -12.28
N ARG A 86 7.17 3.95 -11.53
CA ARG A 86 8.44 3.65 -10.91
C ARG A 86 8.89 2.22 -11.26
N PRO A 87 9.46 2.02 -12.46
CA PRO A 87 9.90 0.67 -12.88
C PRO A 87 10.93 0.03 -11.96
N GLU A 88 11.71 0.84 -11.25
CA GLU A 88 12.73 0.41 -10.28
C GLU A 88 12.12 -0.11 -8.96
N VAL A 89 10.86 0.22 -8.67
CA VAL A 89 10.19 -0.20 -7.42
C VAL A 89 9.76 -1.66 -7.53
N ASN A 90 10.22 -2.48 -6.59
CA ASN A 90 9.89 -3.90 -6.51
C ASN A 90 8.87 -4.23 -5.42
N PHE A 91 8.69 -3.35 -4.43
CA PHE A 91 7.74 -3.51 -3.33
C PHE A 91 6.90 -2.26 -3.14
N VAL A 92 5.61 -2.45 -2.84
CA VAL A 92 4.72 -1.39 -2.37
C VAL A 92 4.07 -1.86 -1.08
N ILE A 93 4.24 -1.08 -0.01
CA ILE A 93 3.71 -1.38 1.31
C ILE A 93 2.78 -0.24 1.72
N HIS A 94 1.51 -0.57 1.97
CA HIS A 94 0.54 0.34 2.54
C HIS A 94 0.27 -0.03 4.00
N THR A 95 0.52 0.91 4.90
CA THR A 95 0.31 0.75 6.35
C THR A 95 -0.72 1.75 6.87
N HIS A 96 -1.18 1.53 8.09
CA HIS A 96 -2.11 2.42 8.81
C HIS A 96 -1.48 2.95 10.10
N GLN A 97 -0.30 3.53 9.96
CA GLN A 97 0.44 4.09 11.08
C GLN A 97 -0.29 5.30 11.66
N MET A 98 -0.54 5.29 12.98
CA MET A 98 -1.41 6.24 13.67
C MET A 98 -0.92 7.69 13.56
N GLN A 99 0.36 7.94 13.79
CA GLN A 99 0.93 9.29 13.75
C GLN A 99 0.88 9.88 12.33
N ALA A 100 1.16 9.07 11.30
CA ALA A 100 1.02 9.50 9.91
C ALA A 100 -0.43 9.86 9.59
N SER A 101 -1.40 9.10 10.12
CA SER A 101 -2.82 9.40 9.96
C SER A 101 -3.22 10.73 10.64
N VAL A 102 -2.67 11.02 11.82
CA VAL A 102 -2.90 12.30 12.51
C VAL A 102 -2.34 13.47 11.68
N ILE A 103 -1.10 13.36 11.19
CA ILE A 103 -0.48 14.40 10.35
C ILE A 103 -1.29 14.60 9.06
N SER A 104 -1.77 13.53 8.45
CA SER A 104 -2.60 13.63 7.26
C SER A 104 -3.92 14.38 7.50
N ALA A 105 -4.49 14.25 8.71
CA ALA A 105 -5.69 15.00 9.09
C ALA A 105 -5.45 16.51 9.19
N LEU A 106 -4.22 16.91 9.53
CA LEU A 106 -3.82 18.31 9.57
C LEU A 106 -3.53 18.88 8.16
N GLY A 107 -3.50 18.06 7.12
CA GLY A 107 -3.19 18.46 5.75
C GLY A 107 -1.73 18.91 5.56
N MET A 108 -0.81 18.39 6.37
CA MET A 108 0.58 18.82 6.39
C MET A 108 1.50 17.74 5.84
N ASP A 109 2.35 18.09 4.85
CA ASP A 109 3.46 17.24 4.44
C ASP A 109 4.45 17.04 5.61
N ILE A 110 5.09 15.88 5.66
CA ILE A 110 6.18 15.63 6.62
C ILE A 110 7.47 16.10 5.94
N ASN A 111 7.95 17.30 6.36
CA ASN A 111 9.09 17.99 5.74
C ASN A 111 10.41 17.80 6.49
N GLU A 112 10.38 17.30 7.71
CA GLU A 112 11.56 17.07 8.54
C GLU A 112 11.64 15.59 8.88
N VAL A 113 12.29 14.82 8.00
CA VAL A 113 12.53 13.41 8.22
C VAL A 113 13.95 13.27 8.79
N GLU A 114 14.06 12.51 9.87
CA GLU A 114 15.35 12.21 10.49
C GLU A 114 16.29 11.52 9.48
N PRO A 115 17.59 11.87 9.39
CA PRO A 115 18.48 11.45 8.30
C PRO A 115 18.53 9.95 8.03
N ALA A 116 18.54 9.11 9.06
CA ALA A 116 18.55 7.66 8.89
C ALA A 116 17.25 7.14 8.26
N SER A 117 16.12 7.81 8.52
CA SER A 117 14.82 7.48 7.92
C SER A 117 14.69 8.04 6.51
N ALA A 118 15.32 9.20 6.24
CA ALA A 118 15.28 9.85 4.93
C ALA A 118 15.93 9.00 3.82
N GLU A 119 16.92 8.18 4.15
CA GLU A 119 17.50 7.22 3.21
C GLU A 119 16.47 6.18 2.70
N ILE A 120 15.41 5.93 3.47
CA ILE A 120 14.38 4.93 3.16
C ILE A 120 13.13 5.58 2.57
N VAL A 121 12.62 6.64 3.21
CA VAL A 121 11.32 7.24 2.87
C VAL A 121 11.45 8.55 2.08
N GLY A 122 12.67 9.05 1.88
CA GLY A 122 12.96 10.37 1.28
C GLY A 122 12.97 11.50 2.30
N ASP A 123 13.52 12.64 1.92
CA ASP A 123 13.63 13.84 2.77
C ASP A 123 12.28 14.50 3.07
N ASN A 124 11.29 14.21 2.25
CA ASN A 124 9.94 14.73 2.35
C ASN A 124 8.91 13.64 2.06
N VAL A 125 7.89 13.51 2.90
CA VAL A 125 6.77 12.61 2.69
C VAL A 125 5.50 13.44 2.42
N PRO A 126 5.13 13.64 1.15
CA PRO A 126 3.98 14.45 0.79
C PRO A 126 2.66 13.79 1.14
N ILE A 127 1.64 14.61 1.45
CA ILE A 127 0.27 14.13 1.60
C ILE A 127 -0.42 14.09 0.24
N ALA A 128 -1.02 12.95 -0.05
CA ALA A 128 -1.91 12.80 -1.20
C ALA A 128 -3.23 13.53 -0.96
N ALA A 129 -3.79 14.11 -2.02
CA ALA A 129 -5.10 14.75 -1.96
C ALA A 129 -6.18 13.76 -1.50
N TYR A 130 -7.11 14.24 -0.67
CA TYR A 130 -8.19 13.42 -0.11
C TYR A 130 -9.00 12.68 -1.18
N GLY A 131 -9.22 11.40 -0.95
CA GLY A 131 -10.10 10.55 -1.74
C GLY A 131 -10.62 9.37 -0.93
N LEU A 132 -11.79 8.86 -1.26
CA LEU A 132 -12.33 7.65 -0.63
C LEU A 132 -11.56 6.41 -1.11
N PRO A 133 -11.35 5.41 -0.24
CA PRO A 133 -10.72 4.14 -0.60
C PRO A 133 -11.33 3.51 -1.86
N GLY A 134 -10.50 2.98 -2.74
CA GLY A 134 -10.92 2.35 -3.99
C GLY A 134 -11.36 3.31 -5.11
N THR A 135 -11.37 4.63 -4.87
CA THR A 135 -11.81 5.60 -5.89
C THR A 135 -10.67 6.06 -6.80
N GLY A 136 -11.03 6.45 -8.04
CA GLY A 136 -10.08 7.08 -8.97
C GLY A 136 -9.52 8.42 -8.46
N LYS A 137 -10.26 9.14 -7.59
CA LYS A 137 -9.80 10.38 -6.99
C LYS A 137 -8.63 10.14 -6.04
N LEU A 138 -8.75 9.14 -5.15
CA LEU A 138 -7.65 8.74 -4.27
C LEU A 138 -6.42 8.32 -5.08
N ARG A 139 -6.62 7.44 -6.06
CA ARG A 139 -5.55 6.97 -6.94
C ARG A 139 -4.79 8.11 -7.60
N LYS A 140 -5.51 9.10 -8.16
CA LYS A 140 -4.87 10.30 -8.75
C LYS A 140 -4.07 11.10 -7.72
N GLY A 141 -4.59 11.30 -6.52
CA GLY A 141 -3.89 12.00 -5.44
C GLY A 141 -2.59 11.30 -5.04
N VAL A 142 -2.63 9.98 -4.87
CA VAL A 142 -1.45 9.18 -4.55
C VAL A 142 -0.44 9.22 -5.70
N VAL A 143 -0.88 9.09 -6.95
CA VAL A 143 -0.03 9.20 -8.15
C VAL A 143 0.73 10.53 -8.17
N GLU A 144 0.08 11.65 -7.91
CA GLU A 144 0.75 12.95 -7.89
C GLU A 144 1.75 13.08 -6.72
N ALA A 145 1.48 12.43 -5.60
CA ALA A 145 2.38 12.43 -4.46
C ALA A 145 3.63 11.56 -4.71
N ILE A 146 3.48 10.34 -5.22
CA ILE A 146 4.61 9.43 -5.51
C ILE A 146 5.48 9.86 -6.69
N LYS A 147 5.04 10.80 -7.53
CA LYS A 147 5.92 11.48 -8.50
C LYS A 147 6.95 12.39 -7.82
N ARG A 148 6.71 12.82 -6.60
CA ARG A 148 7.53 13.77 -5.84
C ARG A 148 8.40 13.10 -4.78
N SER A 149 8.03 11.89 -4.34
CA SER A 149 8.72 11.18 -3.27
C SER A 149 8.47 9.68 -3.36
N ASP A 150 9.36 8.88 -2.77
CA ASP A 150 9.24 7.43 -2.67
C ASP A 150 8.18 7.00 -1.66
N SER A 151 7.78 7.90 -0.78
CA SER A 151 6.76 7.70 0.23
C SER A 151 5.67 8.75 0.15
N THR A 152 4.46 8.42 0.57
CA THR A 152 3.35 9.36 0.67
C THR A 152 2.39 8.95 1.77
N VAL A 153 1.76 9.93 2.40
CA VAL A 153 0.62 9.69 3.30
C VAL A 153 -0.69 9.95 2.57
N SER A 154 -1.58 8.98 2.60
CA SER A 154 -2.88 9.09 1.95
C SER A 154 -3.95 9.53 2.97
N TYR A 155 -4.67 10.59 2.64
CA TYR A 155 -5.75 11.14 3.48
C TYR A 155 -7.07 10.43 3.18
N THR A 156 -7.26 9.23 3.74
CA THR A 156 -8.44 8.41 3.44
C THR A 156 -9.22 7.94 4.66
N HIS A 157 -8.59 7.79 5.82
CA HIS A 157 -9.12 6.89 6.84
C HIS A 157 -9.79 7.56 8.04
N LEU A 158 -9.75 8.86 8.18
CA LEU A 158 -10.33 9.56 9.34
C LEU A 158 -11.86 9.59 9.36
N ARG A 159 -12.53 9.34 8.24
CA ARG A 159 -14.00 9.32 8.19
C ARG A 159 -14.63 7.93 8.34
N ALA A 160 -13.88 6.87 8.17
CA ALA A 160 -14.42 5.52 8.26
C ALA A 160 -14.72 5.08 9.71
N HIS A 161 -14.15 5.76 10.70
CA HIS A 161 -14.33 5.42 12.11
C HIS A 161 -15.45 6.18 12.81
N GLU A 162 -15.90 7.30 12.28
CA GLU A 162 -16.97 8.09 12.91
C GLU A 162 -18.37 7.50 12.71
N THR A 163 -18.56 6.62 11.73
CA THR A 163 -19.87 6.04 11.42
C THR A 163 -20.16 4.72 12.09
N SER A 164 -19.19 4.12 12.77
CA SER A 164 -19.39 2.84 13.48
C SER A 164 -19.59 2.97 15.00
N ALA A 165 -19.77 4.18 15.51
CA ALA A 165 -19.97 4.45 16.94
C ALA A 165 -21.45 4.72 17.31
N HIS A 166 -22.38 4.23 16.49
CA HIS A 166 -23.81 4.29 16.86
C HIS A 166 -24.48 2.93 16.72
#